data_8e3b4dbe626b2f8d60c4ec6ac977fdfc
#
_entry.id   8e3b4dbe626b2f8d60c4ec6ac977fdfc
#
_cell.length_a   1.000
_cell.length_b   1.000
_cell.length_c   1.000
_cell.angle_alpha   90.00
_cell.angle_beta   90.00
_cell.angle_gamma   90.00
#
_symmetry.space_group_name_H-M   'P 1'
#
loop_
_entity.id
_entity.type
_entity.pdbx_description
1 polymer ?
#
loop_
_entity_poly.entity_id
_entity_poly.type
_entity_poly.pdbx_seq_one_letter_code
_entity_poly.pdbx_strand_id
1 'polypeptide(L)'
;MKKYFGTDGIRGIPGESLKEEIVTKIFSSVEKILAPKSVAIILDTRESCEMITEWIVKGFSEEVSITNYGILPSGSMPILLETFNEDLGIIISASHNPSEYNGIKLIDKNGSKLDDDLEIQIESELEKVSLPKNNAKIKNSTKGYDIYLQYLKNVNEFKFDKFDLIIDAANGSGSVSYTHLTLPTKA
;
A
#
# COMPACT_ATOMS: atom_id res chain seq x y z
N MET A 1 -17.97 -1.42 -16.88
CA MET A 1 -16.58 -1.12 -17.32
C MET A 1 -15.97 -0.25 -16.25
N LYS A 2 -14.76 -0.59 -15.76
CA LYS A 2 -14.05 0.18 -14.72
C LYS A 2 -13.60 1.53 -15.31
N LYS A 3 -13.77 2.61 -14.54
CA LYS A 3 -13.40 3.97 -14.92
C LYS A 3 -12.10 4.42 -14.24
N TYR A 4 -11.90 4.03 -13.00
CA TYR A 4 -10.78 4.43 -12.16
C TYR A 4 -9.80 3.29 -11.90
N PHE A 5 -10.31 2.08 -11.63
CA PHE A 5 -9.46 0.90 -11.43
C PHE A 5 -8.95 0.37 -12.77
N GLY A 6 -7.63 0.39 -12.92
CA GLY A 6 -6.92 -0.30 -14.02
C GLY A 6 -6.44 -1.68 -13.61
N THR A 7 -5.59 -2.30 -14.45
CA THR A 7 -5.00 -3.62 -14.19
C THR A 7 -4.21 -3.66 -12.88
N ASP A 8 -3.53 -2.55 -12.54
CA ASP A 8 -2.66 -2.43 -11.37
C ASP A 8 -3.20 -1.43 -10.32
N GLY A 9 -4.50 -1.38 -10.13
CA GLY A 9 -5.13 -0.42 -9.23
C GLY A 9 -5.39 0.93 -9.90
N ILE A 10 -5.48 1.99 -9.11
CA ILE A 10 -5.75 3.35 -9.56
C ILE A 10 -4.42 4.07 -9.72
N ARG A 11 -4.20 4.77 -10.84
CA ARG A 11 -2.97 5.54 -11.08
C ARG A 11 -3.28 6.91 -11.66
N GLY A 12 -2.47 7.90 -11.32
CA GLY A 12 -2.59 9.25 -11.87
C GLY A 12 -1.56 10.21 -11.27
N ILE A 13 -1.62 11.45 -11.73
CA ILE A 13 -0.85 12.55 -11.16
C ILE A 13 -1.70 13.15 -10.02
N PRO A 14 -1.20 13.12 -8.76
CA PRO A 14 -1.92 13.62 -7.61
C PRO A 14 -2.27 15.11 -7.75
N GLY A 15 -3.54 15.44 -7.49
CA GLY A 15 -4.10 16.78 -7.69
C GLY A 15 -4.63 17.05 -9.10
N GLU A 16 -4.25 16.27 -10.09
CA GLU A 16 -4.70 16.41 -11.49
C GLU A 16 -5.66 15.30 -11.89
N SER A 17 -5.12 14.14 -12.27
CA SER A 17 -5.90 12.96 -12.66
C SER A 17 -6.24 12.04 -11.48
N LEU A 18 -5.44 12.06 -10.41
CA LEU A 18 -5.73 11.41 -9.13
C LEU A 18 -6.14 12.49 -8.11
N LYS A 19 -7.46 12.71 -7.95
CA LYS A 19 -8.04 13.80 -7.15
C LYS A 19 -8.50 13.32 -5.78
N GLU A 20 -8.34 14.19 -4.77
CA GLU A 20 -8.79 13.95 -3.39
C GLU A 20 -10.25 13.47 -3.33
N GLU A 21 -11.17 14.20 -3.98
CA GLU A 21 -12.58 13.84 -3.97
C GLU A 21 -12.84 12.40 -4.42
N ILE A 22 -12.16 11.97 -5.49
CA ILE A 22 -12.35 10.62 -6.04
C ILE A 22 -11.74 9.57 -5.09
N VAL A 23 -10.54 9.80 -4.59
CA VAL A 23 -9.88 8.88 -3.66
C VAL A 23 -10.73 8.73 -2.39
N THR A 24 -11.18 9.82 -1.80
CA THR A 24 -12.00 9.80 -0.57
C THR A 24 -13.31 9.04 -0.81
N LYS A 25 -14.00 9.27 -1.93
CA LYS A 25 -15.23 8.55 -2.29
C LYS A 25 -14.98 7.05 -2.53
N ILE A 26 -13.86 6.71 -3.19
CA ILE A 26 -13.47 5.30 -3.38
C ILE A 26 -13.34 4.60 -2.03
N PHE A 27 -12.67 5.20 -1.04
CA PHE A 27 -12.48 4.56 0.26
C PHE A 27 -13.75 4.53 1.12
N SER A 28 -14.66 5.51 0.98
CA SER A 28 -16.02 5.39 1.54
C SER A 28 -16.80 4.24 0.89
N SER A 29 -16.61 4.01 -0.42
CA SER A 29 -17.24 2.88 -1.11
C SER A 29 -16.60 1.55 -0.69
N VAL A 30 -15.26 1.52 -0.51
CA VAL A 30 -14.52 0.37 0.01
C VAL A 30 -15.05 -0.03 1.40
N GLU A 31 -15.20 0.93 2.31
CA GLU A 31 -15.75 0.66 3.64
C GLU A 31 -17.18 0.07 3.54
N LYS A 32 -18.03 0.66 2.70
CA LYS A 32 -19.41 0.21 2.50
C LYS A 32 -19.50 -1.22 1.94
N ILE A 33 -18.62 -1.58 1.00
CA ILE A 33 -18.67 -2.86 0.28
C ILE A 33 -17.92 -3.97 1.04
N LEU A 34 -16.72 -3.67 1.56
CA LEU A 34 -15.83 -4.65 2.17
C LEU A 34 -15.95 -4.70 3.70
N ALA A 35 -16.46 -3.62 4.32
CA ALA A 35 -16.61 -3.46 5.76
C ALA A 35 -15.34 -3.85 6.58
N PRO A 36 -14.10 -3.42 6.18
CA PRO A 36 -12.90 -3.77 6.90
C PRO A 36 -12.92 -3.14 8.30
N LYS A 37 -12.43 -3.86 9.32
CA LYS A 37 -12.24 -3.32 10.67
C LYS A 37 -10.81 -2.84 10.88
N SER A 38 -9.87 -3.42 10.13
CA SER A 38 -8.45 -3.08 10.19
C SER A 38 -7.85 -2.98 8.79
N VAL A 39 -6.99 -1.98 8.60
CA VAL A 39 -6.38 -1.65 7.30
C VAL A 39 -4.90 -1.40 7.48
N ALA A 40 -4.09 -2.13 6.70
CA ALA A 40 -2.66 -1.92 6.58
C ALA A 40 -2.36 -0.98 5.41
N ILE A 41 -1.51 0.03 5.61
CA ILE A 41 -0.98 0.89 4.54
C ILE A 41 0.53 0.74 4.47
N ILE A 42 1.07 0.59 3.26
CA ILE A 42 2.50 0.75 2.97
C ILE A 42 2.71 1.78 1.86
N LEU A 43 3.86 2.41 1.88
CA LEU A 43 4.21 3.54 1.05
C LEU A 43 5.39 3.22 0.13
N ASP A 44 5.44 3.91 -0.99
CA ASP A 44 6.65 4.12 -1.80
C ASP A 44 7.40 5.37 -1.30
N THR A 45 8.56 5.64 -1.88
CA THR A 45 9.41 6.81 -1.56
C THR A 45 8.92 8.13 -2.19
N ARG A 46 7.78 8.12 -2.89
CA ARG A 46 7.21 9.27 -3.60
C ARG A 46 6.70 10.32 -2.61
N GLU A 47 7.00 11.60 -2.88
CA GLU A 47 6.62 12.74 -2.02
C GLU A 47 5.09 12.84 -1.79
N SER A 48 4.28 12.40 -2.78
CA SER A 48 2.83 12.46 -2.70
C SER A 48 2.18 11.35 -1.84
N CYS A 49 2.96 10.42 -1.28
CA CYS A 49 2.41 9.30 -0.52
C CYS A 49 1.65 9.76 0.74
N GLU A 50 2.19 10.74 1.47
CA GLU A 50 1.54 11.26 2.68
C GLU A 50 0.20 11.93 2.35
N MET A 51 0.16 12.78 1.33
CA MET A 51 -1.06 13.44 0.85
C MET A 51 -2.14 12.43 0.45
N ILE A 52 -1.76 11.38 -0.29
CA ILE A 52 -2.71 10.32 -0.68
C ILE A 52 -3.18 9.53 0.54
N THR A 53 -2.31 9.29 1.52
CA THR A 53 -2.68 8.65 2.78
C THR A 53 -3.75 9.45 3.51
N GLU A 54 -3.63 10.78 3.58
CA GLU A 54 -4.65 11.64 4.17
C GLU A 54 -6.00 11.53 3.44
N TRP A 55 -6.00 11.49 2.11
CA TRP A 55 -7.22 11.31 1.31
C TRP A 55 -7.90 9.98 1.58
N ILE A 56 -7.10 8.91 1.72
CA ILE A 56 -7.59 7.58 2.08
C ILE A 56 -8.24 7.58 3.47
N VAL A 57 -7.55 8.15 4.45
CA VAL A 57 -8.04 8.25 5.83
C VAL A 57 -9.36 9.01 5.91
N LYS A 58 -9.52 10.09 5.13
CA LYS A 58 -10.78 10.85 5.02
C LYS A 58 -11.95 10.03 4.47
N GLY A 59 -11.67 8.99 3.71
CA GLY A 59 -12.68 8.10 3.14
C GLY A 59 -13.19 7.04 4.10
N PHE A 60 -12.46 6.74 5.17
CA PHE A 60 -12.86 5.78 6.19
C PHE A 60 -13.45 6.44 7.44
N SER A 61 -14.45 5.80 8.03
CA SER A 61 -15.04 6.23 9.31
C SER A 61 -14.16 5.89 10.52
N GLU A 62 -14.46 6.48 11.65
CA GLU A 62 -13.77 6.23 12.94
C GLU A 62 -13.84 4.78 13.43
N GLU A 63 -14.70 3.96 12.83
CA GLU A 63 -14.83 2.53 13.14
C GLU A 63 -13.70 1.68 12.55
N VAL A 64 -12.97 2.23 11.57
CA VAL A 64 -11.87 1.54 10.89
C VAL A 64 -10.53 1.89 11.54
N SER A 65 -9.79 0.88 11.97
CA SER A 65 -8.42 1.06 12.49
C SER A 65 -7.42 1.03 11.35
N ILE A 66 -6.65 2.09 11.14
CA ILE A 66 -5.64 2.16 10.09
C ILE A 66 -4.23 2.13 10.67
N THR A 67 -3.38 1.23 10.16
CA THR A 67 -1.96 1.18 10.52
C THR A 67 -1.10 1.48 9.29
N ASN A 68 -0.31 2.55 9.36
CA ASN A 68 0.72 2.85 8.37
C ASN A 68 2.04 2.21 8.79
N TYR A 69 2.51 1.26 8.01
CA TYR A 69 3.77 0.55 8.24
C TYR A 69 4.99 1.21 7.57
N GLY A 70 4.77 2.37 6.95
CA GLY A 70 5.83 3.17 6.32
C GLY A 70 6.28 2.66 4.96
N ILE A 71 7.50 3.02 4.59
CA ILE A 71 8.07 2.68 3.27
C ILE A 71 8.51 1.23 3.27
N LEU A 72 7.81 0.41 2.46
CA LEU A 72 8.07 -1.03 2.33
C LEU A 72 7.82 -1.48 0.89
N PRO A 73 8.55 -2.51 0.39
CA PRO A 73 8.26 -3.12 -0.90
C PRO A 73 6.87 -3.76 -0.94
N SER A 74 6.20 -3.69 -2.10
CA SER A 74 4.85 -4.23 -2.27
C SER A 74 4.70 -5.69 -1.84
N GLY A 75 5.76 -6.51 -2.00
CA GLY A 75 5.79 -7.90 -1.55
C GLY A 75 5.71 -8.10 -0.03
N SER A 76 5.85 -7.05 0.76
CA SER A 76 5.67 -7.13 2.22
C SER A 76 4.19 -7.18 2.63
N MET A 77 3.28 -6.65 1.81
CA MET A 77 1.87 -6.52 2.17
C MET A 77 1.20 -7.84 2.56
N PRO A 78 1.32 -8.94 1.78
CA PRO A 78 0.72 -10.22 2.18
C PRO A 78 1.22 -10.71 3.54
N ILE A 79 2.50 -10.50 3.84
CA ILE A 79 3.13 -10.91 5.10
C ILE A 79 2.58 -10.10 6.29
N LEU A 80 2.37 -8.78 6.08
CA LEU A 80 1.79 -7.90 7.09
C LEU A 80 0.33 -8.26 7.38
N LEU A 81 -0.47 -8.50 6.32
CA LEU A 81 -1.87 -8.88 6.45
C LEU A 81 -2.01 -10.17 7.26
N GLU A 82 -1.22 -11.20 6.95
CA GLU A 82 -1.21 -12.45 7.69
C GLU A 82 -0.74 -12.27 9.14
N THR A 83 0.41 -11.59 9.34
CA THR A 83 1.05 -11.46 10.65
C THR A 83 0.20 -10.67 11.64
N PHE A 84 -0.43 -9.58 11.18
CA PHE A 84 -1.21 -8.68 12.04
C PHE A 84 -2.71 -8.92 11.94
N ASN A 85 -3.15 -9.90 11.14
CA ASN A 85 -4.56 -10.23 10.88
C ASN A 85 -5.36 -8.99 10.45
N GLU A 86 -4.80 -8.23 9.48
CA GLU A 86 -5.47 -7.07 8.92
C GLU A 86 -6.46 -7.49 7.82
N ASP A 87 -7.58 -6.80 7.71
CA ASP A 87 -8.66 -7.17 6.76
C ASP A 87 -8.40 -6.71 5.34
N LEU A 88 -7.64 -5.62 5.18
CA LEU A 88 -7.38 -4.98 3.89
C LEU A 88 -5.98 -4.37 3.87
N GLY A 89 -5.28 -4.55 2.76
CA GLY A 89 -4.01 -3.91 2.47
C GLY A 89 -4.15 -2.79 1.43
N ILE A 90 -3.46 -1.69 1.65
CA ILE A 90 -3.37 -0.56 0.72
C ILE A 90 -1.90 -0.29 0.43
N ILE A 91 -1.53 -0.35 -0.85
CA ILE A 91 -0.18 -0.04 -1.31
C ILE A 91 -0.24 1.28 -2.08
N ILE A 92 0.48 2.30 -1.61
CA ILE A 92 0.57 3.60 -2.27
C ILE A 92 1.88 3.64 -3.07
N SER A 93 1.78 3.36 -4.36
CA SER A 93 2.91 3.35 -5.30
C SER A 93 2.43 3.34 -6.75
N ALA A 94 3.16 4.01 -7.63
CA ALA A 94 2.98 3.90 -9.08
C ALA A 94 4.06 3.00 -9.73
N SER A 95 4.77 2.19 -8.96
CA SER A 95 5.79 1.26 -9.47
C SER A 95 6.89 1.99 -10.26
N HIS A 96 7.06 1.68 -11.55
CA HIS A 96 8.08 2.24 -12.45
C HIS A 96 7.64 3.50 -13.21
N ASN A 97 6.46 4.05 -12.92
CA ASN A 97 6.02 5.31 -13.54
C ASN A 97 6.92 6.47 -13.08
N PRO A 98 7.01 7.56 -13.87
CA PRO A 98 7.71 8.78 -13.49
C PRO A 98 7.32 9.29 -12.09
N SER A 99 8.17 10.09 -11.47
CA SER A 99 8.06 10.52 -10.06
C SER A 99 6.79 11.31 -9.74
N GLU A 100 6.26 12.04 -10.72
CA GLU A 100 5.03 12.82 -10.62
C GLU A 100 3.76 11.96 -10.52
N TYR A 101 3.81 10.71 -10.97
CA TYR A 101 2.71 9.77 -10.82
C TYR A 101 2.68 9.14 -9.43
N ASN A 102 1.49 8.76 -8.98
CA ASN A 102 1.32 7.83 -7.87
C ASN A 102 0.14 6.90 -8.15
N GLY A 103 -0.08 5.93 -7.28
CA GLY A 103 -1.15 4.96 -7.44
C GLY A 103 -1.54 4.31 -6.13
N ILE A 104 -2.67 3.63 -6.18
CA ILE A 104 -3.27 2.95 -5.03
C ILE A 104 -3.68 1.56 -5.48
N LYS A 105 -3.20 0.54 -4.77
CA LYS A 105 -3.60 -0.86 -4.97
C LYS A 105 -4.29 -1.38 -3.73
N LEU A 106 -5.38 -2.10 -3.91
CA LEU A 106 -6.11 -2.79 -2.87
C LEU A 106 -5.72 -4.26 -2.87
N ILE A 107 -5.37 -4.76 -1.69
CA ILE A 107 -4.96 -6.15 -1.46
C ILE A 107 -5.93 -6.74 -0.44
N ASP A 108 -6.54 -7.86 -0.78
CA ASP A 108 -7.44 -8.57 0.12
C ASP A 108 -6.71 -9.22 1.31
N LYS A 109 -7.44 -9.69 2.29
CA LYS A 109 -6.88 -10.34 3.48
C LYS A 109 -6.04 -11.59 3.20
N ASN A 110 -6.16 -12.18 1.99
CA ASN A 110 -5.38 -13.34 1.57
C ASN A 110 -4.08 -12.93 0.85
N GLY A 111 -3.80 -11.62 0.76
CA GLY A 111 -2.60 -11.10 0.10
C GLY A 111 -2.71 -10.98 -1.41
N SER A 112 -3.89 -11.16 -1.99
CA SER A 112 -4.15 -11.04 -3.41
C SER A 112 -4.68 -9.66 -3.79
N LYS A 113 -4.45 -9.24 -5.03
CA LYS A 113 -5.13 -8.05 -5.58
C LYS A 113 -6.64 -8.24 -5.48
N LEU A 114 -7.35 -7.18 -5.13
CA LEU A 114 -8.81 -7.20 -5.08
C LEU A 114 -9.41 -7.63 -6.42
N ASP A 115 -10.45 -8.48 -6.37
CA ASP A 115 -11.12 -8.98 -7.55
C ASP A 115 -11.77 -7.88 -8.38
N ASP A 116 -11.73 -8.04 -9.70
CA ASP A 116 -12.30 -7.07 -10.65
C ASP A 116 -13.79 -6.79 -10.41
N ASP A 117 -14.56 -7.80 -9.99
CA ASP A 117 -15.98 -7.64 -9.66
C ASP A 117 -16.19 -6.75 -8.44
N LEU A 118 -15.33 -6.86 -7.43
CA LEU A 118 -15.36 -5.96 -6.26
C LEU A 118 -14.95 -4.55 -6.62
N GLU A 119 -13.92 -4.38 -7.46
CA GLU A 119 -13.53 -3.07 -7.98
C GLU A 119 -14.69 -2.39 -8.74
N ILE A 120 -15.44 -3.15 -9.55
CA ILE A 120 -16.64 -2.65 -10.26
C ILE A 120 -17.74 -2.24 -9.27
N GLN A 121 -17.98 -3.05 -8.24
CA GLN A 121 -18.98 -2.73 -7.21
C GLN A 121 -18.60 -1.45 -6.46
N ILE A 122 -17.34 -1.29 -6.06
CA ILE A 122 -16.82 -0.09 -5.41
C ILE A 122 -17.06 1.14 -6.31
N GLU A 123 -16.73 1.07 -7.60
CA GLU A 123 -16.98 2.18 -8.53
C GLU A 123 -18.46 2.49 -8.71
N SER A 124 -19.34 1.51 -8.67
CA SER A 124 -20.79 1.71 -8.80
C SER A 124 -21.42 2.45 -7.63
N GLU A 125 -20.72 2.51 -6.49
CA GLU A 125 -21.19 3.20 -5.28
C GLU A 125 -20.71 4.66 -5.17
N LEU A 126 -19.75 5.09 -6.01
CA LEU A 126 -19.11 6.42 -5.90
C LEU A 126 -20.08 7.61 -5.88
N GLU A 127 -21.18 7.52 -6.63
CA GLU A 127 -22.18 8.58 -6.68
C GLU A 127 -23.23 8.49 -5.56
N LYS A 128 -23.23 7.38 -4.79
CA LYS A 128 -24.22 7.09 -3.75
C LYS A 128 -23.64 7.19 -2.34
N VAL A 129 -22.30 7.12 -2.21
CA VAL A 129 -21.69 7.17 -0.89
C VAL A 129 -21.68 8.58 -0.33
N SER A 130 -21.90 8.66 0.98
CA SER A 130 -21.67 9.86 1.77
C SER A 130 -20.36 9.73 2.50
N LEU A 131 -19.56 10.80 2.55
CA LEU A 131 -18.33 10.80 3.33
C LEU A 131 -18.65 10.68 4.82
N PRO A 132 -17.79 10.02 5.61
CA PRO A 132 -17.99 9.87 7.03
C PRO A 132 -17.93 11.24 7.73
N LYS A 133 -18.71 11.39 8.83
CA LYS A 133 -18.68 12.62 9.65
C LYS A 133 -17.38 12.71 10.47
N ASN A 134 -16.95 11.58 10.99
CA ASN A 134 -15.68 11.43 11.73
C ASN A 134 -14.80 10.45 10.97
N ASN A 135 -13.57 10.86 10.73
CA ASN A 135 -12.63 10.06 9.94
C ASN A 135 -11.90 9.04 10.81
N ALA A 136 -11.41 8.00 10.18
CA ALA A 136 -10.53 7.01 10.80
C ALA A 136 -9.31 7.67 11.46
N LYS A 137 -8.79 7.00 12.50
CA LYS A 137 -7.51 7.35 13.11
C LYS A 137 -6.42 6.46 12.56
N ILE A 138 -5.34 7.08 12.09
CA ILE A 138 -4.17 6.38 11.61
C ILE A 138 -3.10 6.32 12.70
N LYS A 139 -2.47 5.18 12.87
CA LYS A 139 -1.28 4.99 13.71
C LYS A 139 -0.09 4.57 12.83
N ASN A 140 1.10 5.06 13.15
CA ASN A 140 2.34 4.63 12.51
C ASN A 140 2.96 3.46 13.27
N SER A 141 3.55 2.51 12.55
CA SER A 141 4.22 1.35 13.13
C SER A 141 5.50 1.01 12.37
N THR A 142 6.60 0.90 13.06
CA THR A 142 7.89 0.44 12.51
C THR A 142 8.00 -1.09 12.46
N LYS A 143 7.08 -1.81 13.09
CA LYS A 143 7.11 -3.29 13.18
C LYS A 143 7.05 -3.98 11.82
N GLY A 144 6.44 -3.34 10.82
CA GLY A 144 6.34 -3.90 9.48
C GLY A 144 7.68 -4.20 8.85
N TYR A 145 8.65 -3.31 9.05
CA TYR A 145 10.01 -3.49 8.56
C TYR A 145 10.69 -4.72 9.19
N ASP A 146 10.65 -4.84 10.51
CA ASP A 146 11.29 -5.95 11.23
C ASP A 146 10.69 -7.29 10.84
N ILE A 147 9.36 -7.38 10.75
CA ILE A 147 8.63 -8.58 10.31
C ILE A 147 9.03 -8.97 8.89
N TYR A 148 9.07 -8.03 7.97
CA TYR A 148 9.44 -8.30 6.59
C TYR A 148 10.89 -8.79 6.48
N LEU A 149 11.84 -8.15 7.17
CA LEU A 149 13.24 -8.61 7.21
C LEU A 149 13.38 -10.00 7.82
N GLN A 150 12.65 -10.27 8.90
CA GLN A 150 12.67 -11.60 9.52
C GLN A 150 12.14 -12.67 8.57
N TYR A 151 11.05 -12.38 7.87
CA TYR A 151 10.51 -13.27 6.85
C TYR A 151 11.53 -13.55 5.75
N LEU A 152 12.16 -12.52 5.19
CA LEU A 152 13.18 -12.68 4.14
C LEU A 152 14.38 -13.51 4.60
N LYS A 153 14.81 -13.36 5.85
CA LYS A 153 15.90 -14.17 6.43
C LYS A 153 15.50 -15.64 6.56
N ASN A 154 14.24 -15.91 6.91
CA ASN A 154 13.77 -17.27 7.15
C ASN A 154 13.50 -18.05 5.85
N VAL A 155 13.12 -17.38 4.76
CA VAL A 155 12.87 -18.04 3.47
C VAL A 155 14.13 -18.17 2.61
N ASN A 156 15.23 -17.55 3.00
CA ASN A 156 16.43 -17.47 2.18
C ASN A 156 17.51 -18.43 2.69
N GLU A 157 17.56 -19.63 2.10
CA GLU A 157 18.62 -20.62 2.37
C GLU A 157 19.85 -20.46 1.44
N PHE A 158 19.85 -19.44 0.55
CA PHE A 158 20.93 -19.26 -0.41
C PHE A 158 22.18 -18.68 0.24
N LYS A 159 23.32 -19.34 0.02
CA LYS A 159 24.65 -18.81 0.33
C LYS A 159 25.18 -18.08 -0.89
N PHE A 160 25.33 -16.77 -0.77
CA PHE A 160 25.82 -15.89 -1.86
C PHE A 160 27.35 -15.78 -1.90
N ASP A 161 28.08 -16.61 -1.18
CA ASP A 161 29.55 -16.54 -1.00
C ASP A 161 30.34 -16.63 -2.33
N LYS A 162 29.67 -16.96 -3.43
CA LYS A 162 30.32 -17.16 -4.75
C LYS A 162 29.90 -16.13 -5.81
N PHE A 163 29.14 -15.11 -5.43
CA PHE A 163 28.63 -14.14 -6.39
C PHE A 163 29.11 -12.73 -6.05
N ASP A 164 29.54 -12.00 -7.08
CA ASP A 164 29.66 -10.55 -7.01
C ASP A 164 28.29 -9.95 -7.34
N LEU A 165 27.68 -9.24 -6.40
CA LEU A 165 26.34 -8.69 -6.52
C LEU A 165 26.39 -7.16 -6.66
N ILE A 166 25.74 -6.66 -7.69
CA ILE A 166 25.41 -5.23 -7.81
C ILE A 166 23.90 -5.11 -7.64
N ILE A 167 23.46 -4.26 -6.69
CA ILE A 167 22.05 -4.02 -6.41
C ILE A 167 21.74 -2.56 -6.72
N ASP A 168 20.84 -2.32 -7.66
CA ASP A 168 20.27 -1.01 -7.96
C ASP A 168 18.79 -1.00 -7.61
N ALA A 169 18.41 -0.28 -6.55
CA ALA A 169 17.04 -0.13 -6.09
C ALA A 169 16.29 1.02 -6.77
N ALA A 170 16.93 1.74 -7.69
CA ALA A 170 16.37 2.88 -8.44
C ALA A 170 15.61 3.90 -7.55
N ASN A 171 16.06 4.12 -6.31
CA ASN A 171 15.41 4.96 -5.28
C ASN A 171 13.99 4.51 -4.87
N GLY A 172 13.56 3.32 -5.25
CA GLY A 172 12.26 2.76 -4.86
C GLY A 172 12.22 2.31 -3.40
N SER A 173 11.06 1.76 -2.96
CA SER A 173 10.83 1.30 -1.59
C SER A 173 11.82 0.22 -1.10
N GLY A 174 12.43 -0.53 -2.02
CA GLY A 174 13.51 -1.47 -1.72
C GLY A 174 14.80 -0.81 -1.24
N SER A 175 15.07 0.46 -1.61
CA SER A 175 16.30 1.16 -1.24
C SER A 175 16.49 1.26 0.28
N VAL A 176 15.40 1.43 1.03
CA VAL A 176 15.42 1.47 2.49
C VAL A 176 15.88 0.13 3.08
N SER A 177 15.39 -0.98 2.53
CA SER A 177 15.76 -2.33 2.97
C SER A 177 17.21 -2.66 2.65
N TYR A 178 17.75 -2.21 1.53
CA TYR A 178 19.13 -2.47 1.12
C TYR A 178 20.18 -1.69 1.92
N THR A 179 19.85 -0.49 2.39
CA THR A 179 20.78 0.29 3.24
C THR A 179 21.05 -0.39 4.59
N HIS A 180 20.16 -1.28 5.03
CA HIS A 180 20.30 -2.04 6.27
C HIS A 180 20.78 -3.48 6.04
N LEU A 181 20.86 -3.96 4.80
CA LEU A 181 21.58 -5.15 4.44
C LEU A 181 23.08 -4.80 4.38
N THR A 182 23.75 -4.78 5.52
CA THR A 182 25.20 -4.74 5.54
C THR A 182 25.71 -6.05 4.94
N LEU A 183 25.97 -6.03 3.64
CA LEU A 183 26.88 -7.02 3.06
C LEU A 183 28.22 -6.85 3.78
N PRO A 184 28.88 -7.93 4.22
CA PRO A 184 30.20 -7.81 4.83
C PRO A 184 31.12 -7.15 3.80
N THR A 185 31.40 -5.86 3.98
CA THR A 185 32.45 -5.17 3.24
C THR A 185 33.75 -5.81 3.67
N LYS A 186 34.36 -6.57 2.79
CA LYS A 186 35.77 -6.92 2.97
C LYS A 186 36.55 -5.61 2.95
N ALA A 187 37.11 -5.23 4.10
CA ALA A 187 38.12 -4.21 4.19
C ALA A 187 39.39 -4.67 3.45
#